data_fb5da7d62dfb87432e1426809bb453fe
#
_entry.id   fb5da7d62dfb87432e1426809bb453fe
#
_cell.length_a   1.000
_cell.length_b   1.000
_cell.length_c   1.000
_cell.angle_alpha   90.00
_cell.angle_beta   90.00
_cell.angle_gamma   90.00
#
_symmetry.space_group_name_H-M   'P 1'
#
loop_
_entity.id
_entity.type
_entity.pdbx_description
1 polymer ?
#
loop_
_entity_poly.entity_id
_entity_poly.type
_entity_poly.pdbx_seq_one_letter_code
_entity_poly.pdbx_strand_id
1 'polypeptide(L)'
;RTNSTNIILDRNSPEIELIYEVQGKRIIDPRFDRGEKCYAALVNESIVSYIWSSRGSVGVDEINMAVKPSTDEAYLYDAFTIEKWRGNNLYPSILQLALENAEKENLKRTLIFVESNNTASRRGVSKAGFEQFQTLYYKRFLFFPSTKLSTPIKNHNSAKFIALK
;
A
#
# COMPACT_ATOMS: atom_id res chain seq x y z
N ARG A 1 18.21 15.69 -9.97
CA ARG A 1 16.88 15.37 -9.37
C ARG A 1 15.93 15.04 -10.50
N THR A 2 15.26 13.90 -10.41
CA THR A 2 14.18 13.55 -11.37
C THR A 2 13.03 14.50 -11.15
N ASN A 3 12.60 15.21 -12.21
CA ASN A 3 11.42 16.04 -12.14
C ASN A 3 10.19 15.12 -12.21
N SER A 4 9.52 14.93 -11.07
CA SER A 4 8.34 14.08 -10.96
C SER A 4 7.18 14.83 -10.32
N THR A 5 5.96 14.53 -10.77
CA THR A 5 4.72 15.04 -10.17
C THR A 5 3.99 13.88 -9.49
N ASN A 6 3.55 14.10 -8.25
CA ASN A 6 2.74 13.11 -7.54
C ASN A 6 1.25 13.47 -7.69
N ILE A 7 0.43 12.47 -7.97
CA ILE A 7 -1.03 12.62 -8.14
C ILE A 7 -1.80 11.59 -7.32
N ILE A 8 -3.05 11.89 -7.03
CA ILE A 8 -4.02 10.96 -6.45
C ILE A 8 -5.04 10.65 -7.53
N LEU A 9 -5.25 9.37 -7.78
CA LEU A 9 -6.23 8.88 -8.75
C LEU A 9 -7.38 8.21 -8.02
N ASP A 10 -8.59 8.55 -8.42
CA ASP A 10 -9.84 7.91 -8.07
C ASP A 10 -10.71 7.72 -9.31
N ARG A 11 -11.96 7.24 -9.13
CA ARG A 11 -12.89 6.99 -10.25
C ARG A 11 -13.15 8.23 -11.13
N ASN A 12 -13.05 9.43 -10.59
CA ASN A 12 -13.39 10.68 -11.25
C ASN A 12 -12.17 11.48 -11.74
N SER A 13 -10.97 10.93 -11.57
CA SER A 13 -9.73 11.61 -11.95
C SER A 13 -9.62 11.74 -13.46
N PRO A 14 -9.29 12.93 -13.99
CA PRO A 14 -9.10 13.14 -15.43
C PRO A 14 -7.93 12.31 -15.99
N GLU A 15 -6.95 11.97 -15.15
CA GLU A 15 -5.78 11.16 -15.53
C GLU A 15 -6.00 9.65 -15.34
N ILE A 16 -7.25 9.18 -15.19
CA ILE A 16 -7.58 7.77 -14.93
C ILE A 16 -7.04 6.82 -16.01
N GLU A 17 -6.96 7.26 -17.25
CA GLU A 17 -6.44 6.47 -18.37
C GLU A 17 -4.97 6.08 -18.14
N LEU A 18 -4.18 6.91 -17.47
CA LEU A 18 -2.77 6.61 -17.21
C LEU A 18 -2.59 5.35 -16.35
N ILE A 19 -3.45 5.12 -15.37
CA ILE A 19 -3.36 3.90 -14.55
C ILE A 19 -3.97 2.70 -15.26
N TYR A 20 -4.95 2.89 -16.14
CA TYR A 20 -5.48 1.83 -16.99
C TYR A 20 -4.42 1.28 -17.95
N GLU A 21 -3.56 2.13 -18.50
CA GLU A 21 -2.43 1.71 -19.33
C GLU A 21 -1.43 0.84 -18.56
N VAL A 22 -1.25 1.08 -17.26
CA VAL A 22 -0.28 0.37 -16.41
C VAL A 22 -0.81 -0.99 -15.93
N GLN A 23 -2.05 -1.05 -15.47
CA GLN A 23 -2.60 -2.26 -14.81
C GLN A 23 -3.83 -2.86 -15.52
N GLY A 24 -4.40 -2.13 -16.47
CA GLY A 24 -5.60 -2.53 -17.21
C GLY A 24 -6.91 -2.29 -16.45
N LYS A 25 -7.90 -1.87 -17.20
CA LYS A 25 -9.22 -1.48 -16.71
C LYS A 25 -9.93 -2.57 -15.88
N ARG A 26 -9.79 -3.83 -16.28
CA ARG A 26 -10.39 -4.98 -15.59
C ARG A 26 -9.93 -5.12 -14.13
N ILE A 27 -8.68 -4.72 -13.83
CA ILE A 27 -8.12 -4.76 -12.48
C ILE A 27 -8.51 -3.50 -11.71
N ILE A 28 -8.50 -2.37 -12.38
CA ILE A 28 -8.64 -1.05 -11.76
C ILE A 28 -10.11 -0.71 -11.44
N ASP A 29 -11.04 -1.00 -12.35
CA ASP A 29 -12.45 -0.66 -12.15
C ASP A 29 -13.02 -1.21 -10.82
N PRO A 30 -12.82 -2.50 -10.46
CA PRO A 30 -13.31 -3.00 -9.19
C PRO A 30 -12.66 -2.32 -7.96
N ARG A 31 -11.44 -1.80 -8.07
CA ARG A 31 -10.78 -1.04 -6.99
C ARG A 31 -11.46 0.32 -6.79
N PHE A 32 -11.65 1.05 -7.87
CA PHE A 32 -12.35 2.33 -7.83
C PHE A 32 -13.82 2.19 -7.40
N ASP A 33 -14.50 1.10 -7.80
CA ASP A 33 -15.88 0.82 -7.36
C ASP A 33 -15.99 0.59 -5.85
N ARG A 34 -14.90 0.11 -5.21
CA ARG A 34 -14.78 0.02 -3.75
C ARG A 34 -14.35 1.32 -3.08
N GLY A 35 -14.18 2.41 -3.84
CA GLY A 35 -13.72 3.70 -3.32
C GLY A 35 -12.22 3.75 -2.98
N GLU A 36 -11.44 2.84 -3.55
CA GLU A 36 -9.97 2.84 -3.37
C GLU A 36 -9.34 3.99 -4.15
N LYS A 37 -8.16 4.42 -3.69
CA LYS A 37 -7.36 5.47 -4.32
C LYS A 37 -6.00 4.93 -4.73
N CYS A 38 -5.49 5.45 -5.85
CA CYS A 38 -4.12 5.18 -6.28
C CYS A 38 -3.28 6.45 -6.12
N TYR A 39 -2.15 6.34 -5.45
CA TYR A 39 -1.15 7.41 -5.35
C TYR A 39 -0.05 7.10 -6.35
N ALA A 40 0.22 8.00 -7.27
CA ALA A 40 1.14 7.75 -8.36
C ALA A 40 2.15 8.89 -8.53
N ALA A 41 3.36 8.54 -8.97
CA ALA A 41 4.38 9.48 -9.41
C ALA A 41 4.51 9.42 -10.93
N LEU A 42 4.42 10.59 -11.56
CA LEU A 42 4.56 10.76 -12.99
C LEU A 42 5.94 11.33 -13.34
N VAL A 43 6.51 10.81 -14.40
CA VAL A 43 7.66 11.40 -15.10
C VAL A 43 7.34 11.42 -16.59
N ASN A 44 7.45 12.60 -17.22
CA ASN A 44 7.08 12.79 -18.63
C ASN A 44 5.67 12.25 -18.93
N GLU A 45 4.68 12.64 -18.10
CA GLU A 45 3.26 12.30 -18.23
C GLU A 45 2.95 10.79 -18.14
N SER A 46 3.92 9.97 -17.73
CA SER A 46 3.73 8.53 -17.56
C SER A 46 3.85 8.14 -16.09
N ILE A 47 3.02 7.21 -15.62
CA ILE A 47 3.13 6.65 -14.28
C ILE A 47 4.38 5.78 -14.20
N VAL A 48 5.28 6.10 -13.28
CA VAL A 48 6.54 5.37 -13.06
C VAL A 48 6.61 4.70 -11.68
N SER A 49 5.74 5.12 -10.76
CA SER A 49 5.57 4.49 -9.45
C SER A 49 4.13 4.67 -8.99
N TYR A 50 3.57 3.66 -8.33
CA TYR A 50 2.21 3.76 -7.76
C TYR A 50 2.08 2.90 -6.49
N ILE A 51 1.05 3.19 -5.71
CA ILE A 51 0.58 2.39 -4.59
C ILE A 51 -0.92 2.60 -4.41
N TRP A 52 -1.63 1.53 -4.06
CA TRP A 52 -3.06 1.57 -3.78
C TRP A 52 -3.37 1.74 -2.30
N SER A 53 -4.50 2.35 -2.00
CA SER A 53 -5.04 2.52 -0.65
C SER A 53 -6.46 2.02 -0.60
N SER A 54 -6.76 1.17 0.37
CA SER A 54 -8.09 0.63 0.64
C SER A 54 -8.50 0.88 2.09
N ARG A 55 -9.79 1.15 2.31
CA ARG A 55 -10.44 1.14 3.63
C ARG A 55 -11.20 -0.17 3.90
N GLY A 56 -11.28 -1.03 2.89
CA GLY A 56 -11.85 -2.37 2.96
C GLY A 56 -10.78 -3.44 3.21
N SER A 57 -11.25 -4.70 3.29
CA SER A 57 -10.35 -5.84 3.41
C SER A 57 -9.58 -6.08 2.11
N VAL A 58 -8.29 -6.29 2.21
CA VAL A 58 -7.39 -6.59 1.07
C VAL A 58 -6.65 -7.89 1.32
N GLY A 59 -6.70 -8.79 0.35
CA GLY A 59 -5.97 -10.06 0.39
C GLY A 59 -4.45 -9.85 0.38
N VAL A 60 -3.76 -10.72 1.10
CA VAL A 60 -2.31 -10.90 1.10
C VAL A 60 -2.07 -12.36 0.73
N ASP A 61 -1.96 -12.62 -0.56
CA ASP A 61 -1.99 -13.99 -1.12
C ASP A 61 -0.81 -14.83 -0.62
N GLU A 62 0.33 -14.21 -0.36
CA GLU A 62 1.54 -14.88 0.14
C GLU A 62 1.31 -15.61 1.46
N ILE A 63 0.38 -15.14 2.26
CA ILE A 63 0.06 -15.71 3.58
C ILE A 63 -1.37 -16.25 3.67
N ASN A 64 -2.12 -16.25 2.56
CA ASN A 64 -3.53 -16.65 2.49
C ASN A 64 -4.42 -15.97 3.56
N MET A 65 -4.19 -14.69 3.76
CA MET A 65 -4.92 -13.85 4.72
C MET A 65 -5.31 -12.53 4.08
N ALA A 66 -6.22 -11.80 4.71
CA ALA A 66 -6.51 -10.41 4.36
C ALA A 66 -6.22 -9.49 5.54
N VAL A 67 -5.70 -8.31 5.24
CA VAL A 67 -5.65 -7.18 6.17
C VAL A 67 -7.01 -6.51 6.19
N LYS A 68 -7.58 -6.32 7.36
CA LYS A 68 -8.87 -5.62 7.57
C LYS A 68 -8.64 -4.34 8.37
N PRO A 69 -8.51 -3.18 7.71
CA PRO A 69 -8.42 -1.90 8.40
C PRO A 69 -9.67 -1.64 9.26
N SER A 70 -9.51 -0.90 10.34
CA SER A 70 -10.62 -0.34 11.11
C SER A 70 -11.23 0.85 10.35
N THR A 71 -12.37 1.37 10.81
CA THR A 71 -13.09 2.46 10.13
C THR A 71 -12.30 3.77 10.02
N ASP A 72 -11.35 3.97 10.92
CA ASP A 72 -10.44 5.11 11.00
C ASP A 72 -9.01 4.79 10.50
N GLU A 73 -8.89 3.72 9.72
CA GLU A 73 -7.61 3.27 9.13
C GLU A 73 -7.71 3.12 7.62
N ALA A 74 -6.55 3.25 6.96
CA ALA A 74 -6.35 2.82 5.58
C ALA A 74 -5.22 1.79 5.50
N TYR A 75 -5.27 0.92 4.50
CA TYR A 75 -4.22 -0.04 4.20
C TYR A 75 -3.64 0.23 2.81
N LEU A 76 -2.31 0.43 2.76
CA LEU A 76 -1.56 0.62 1.52
C LEU A 76 -1.05 -0.73 1.02
N TYR A 77 -1.24 -0.99 -0.27
CA TYR A 77 -0.92 -2.26 -0.88
C TYR A 77 -0.62 -2.12 -2.38
N ASP A 78 -0.14 -3.19 -3.01
CA ASP A 78 0.16 -3.26 -4.44
C ASP A 78 1.01 -2.07 -4.92
N ALA A 79 2.19 -1.94 -4.31
CA ALA A 79 3.16 -0.91 -4.67
C ALA A 79 4.09 -1.38 -5.77
N PHE A 80 4.31 -0.53 -6.76
CA PHE A 80 5.25 -0.80 -7.84
C PHE A 80 6.06 0.46 -8.21
N THR A 81 7.31 0.26 -8.57
CA THR A 81 8.16 1.28 -9.19
C THR A 81 8.94 0.65 -10.33
N ILE A 82 8.82 1.22 -11.52
CA ILE A 82 9.56 0.79 -12.71
C ILE A 82 11.06 0.77 -12.39
N GLU A 83 11.74 -0.31 -12.75
CA GLU A 83 13.11 -0.59 -12.32
C GLU A 83 14.09 0.56 -12.60
N LYS A 84 14.08 1.12 -13.81
CA LYS A 84 14.95 2.24 -14.22
C LYS A 84 14.73 3.52 -13.38
N TRP A 85 13.60 3.63 -12.69
CA TRP A 85 13.24 4.77 -11.85
C TRP A 85 13.43 4.54 -10.36
N ARG A 86 13.86 3.32 -9.96
CA ARG A 86 14.18 3.03 -8.56
C ARG A 86 15.36 3.88 -8.08
N GLY A 87 15.42 4.14 -6.77
CA GLY A 87 16.47 4.99 -6.19
C GLY A 87 16.21 6.50 -6.28
N ASN A 88 15.19 6.96 -7.01
CA ASN A 88 14.86 8.38 -7.22
C ASN A 88 13.86 8.95 -6.19
N ASN A 89 13.67 8.29 -5.05
CA ASN A 89 12.71 8.69 -4.00
C ASN A 89 11.23 8.74 -4.41
N LEU A 90 10.85 8.18 -5.54
CA LEU A 90 9.48 8.20 -6.02
C LEU A 90 8.53 7.44 -5.08
N TYR A 91 8.92 6.23 -4.65
CA TYR A 91 8.14 5.44 -3.71
C TYR A 91 7.93 6.13 -2.36
N PRO A 92 8.96 6.63 -1.67
CA PRO A 92 8.74 7.42 -0.45
C PRO A 92 7.85 8.66 -0.67
N SER A 93 7.96 9.34 -1.80
CA SER A 93 7.16 10.56 -2.04
C SER A 93 5.66 10.26 -2.22
N ILE A 94 5.29 9.17 -2.90
CA ILE A 94 3.88 8.78 -3.02
C ILE A 94 3.33 8.24 -1.70
N LEU A 95 4.15 7.60 -0.86
CA LEU A 95 3.76 7.21 0.49
C LEU A 95 3.49 8.44 1.37
N GLN A 96 4.31 9.50 1.27
CA GLN A 96 4.06 10.76 1.97
C GLN A 96 2.76 11.42 1.51
N LEU A 97 2.49 11.45 0.19
CA LEU A 97 1.22 11.93 -0.34
C LEU A 97 0.02 11.12 0.21
N ALA A 98 0.17 9.79 0.36
CA ALA A 98 -0.87 8.94 0.95
C ALA A 98 -1.11 9.28 2.43
N LEU A 99 -0.06 9.55 3.20
CA LEU A 99 -0.18 9.97 4.62
C LEU A 99 -0.86 11.34 4.73
N GLU A 100 -0.44 12.32 3.92
CA GLU A 100 -1.07 13.65 3.90
C GLU A 100 -2.56 13.57 3.54
N ASN A 101 -2.93 12.71 2.59
CA ASN A 101 -4.33 12.50 2.24
C ASN A 101 -5.11 11.81 3.36
N ALA A 102 -4.52 10.82 4.02
CA ALA A 102 -5.12 10.14 5.17
C ALA A 102 -5.39 11.12 6.34
N GLU A 103 -4.48 12.06 6.59
CA GLU A 103 -4.66 13.12 7.58
C GLU A 103 -5.83 14.07 7.21
N LYS A 104 -5.91 14.47 5.95
CA LYS A 104 -7.04 15.28 5.44
C LYS A 104 -8.39 14.58 5.58
N GLU A 105 -8.40 13.24 5.50
CA GLU A 105 -9.59 12.39 5.71
C GLU A 105 -9.84 12.06 7.19
N ASN A 106 -9.07 12.62 8.11
CA ASN A 106 -9.14 12.37 9.56
C ASN A 106 -8.94 10.89 9.92
N LEU A 107 -8.14 10.15 9.15
CA LEU A 107 -7.76 8.79 9.50
C LEU A 107 -6.69 8.82 10.60
N LYS A 108 -6.84 7.94 11.58
CA LYS A 108 -5.91 7.86 12.71
C LYS A 108 -4.64 7.08 12.38
N ARG A 109 -4.73 6.14 11.43
CA ARG A 109 -3.60 5.29 11.10
C ARG A 109 -3.63 4.83 9.64
N THR A 110 -2.46 4.81 9.03
CA THR A 110 -2.23 4.20 7.71
C THR A 110 -1.32 3.00 7.90
N LEU A 111 -1.77 1.84 7.45
CA LEU A 111 -1.07 0.57 7.57
C LEU A 111 -0.39 0.21 6.26
N ILE A 112 0.74 -0.44 6.35
CA ILE A 112 1.42 -1.07 5.21
C ILE A 112 2.08 -2.37 5.67
N PHE A 113 1.92 -3.44 4.90
CA PHE A 113 2.60 -4.70 5.12
C PHE A 113 3.84 -4.78 4.22
N VAL A 114 4.97 -5.14 4.80
CA VAL A 114 6.23 -5.28 4.06
C VAL A 114 6.93 -6.56 4.51
N GLU A 115 7.34 -7.38 3.56
CA GLU A 115 8.13 -8.57 3.84
C GLU A 115 9.48 -8.20 4.48
N SER A 116 9.92 -9.00 5.46
CA SER A 116 11.14 -8.74 6.23
C SER A 116 12.42 -8.73 5.38
N ASN A 117 12.45 -9.51 4.29
CA ASN A 117 13.56 -9.60 3.33
C ASN A 117 13.52 -8.49 2.26
N ASN A 118 12.40 -7.77 2.09
CA ASN A 118 12.30 -6.66 1.13
C ASN A 118 12.95 -5.37 1.69
N THR A 119 14.28 -5.35 1.70
CA THR A 119 15.07 -4.25 2.25
C THR A 119 14.79 -2.92 1.54
N ALA A 120 14.55 -2.94 0.23
CA ALA A 120 14.26 -1.74 -0.55
C ALA A 120 12.93 -1.10 -0.11
N SER A 121 11.86 -1.89 -0.01
CA SER A 121 10.56 -1.42 0.47
C SER A 121 10.65 -0.94 1.93
N ARG A 122 11.32 -1.68 2.82
CA ARG A 122 11.53 -1.28 4.23
C ARG A 122 12.21 0.08 4.36
N ARG A 123 13.24 0.34 3.55
CA ARG A 123 13.91 1.66 3.51
C ARG A 123 12.95 2.75 3.02
N GLY A 124 12.16 2.45 1.98
CA GLY A 124 11.20 3.39 1.41
C GLY A 124 10.12 3.79 2.41
N VAL A 125 9.51 2.83 3.10
CA VAL A 125 8.46 3.09 4.10
C VAL A 125 9.01 3.83 5.31
N SER A 126 10.20 3.45 5.80
CA SER A 126 10.87 4.17 6.91
C SER A 126 11.18 5.63 6.52
N LYS A 127 11.65 5.87 5.29
CA LYS A 127 11.93 7.22 4.79
C LYS A 127 10.67 8.08 4.65
N ALA A 128 9.53 7.48 4.39
CA ALA A 128 8.24 8.17 4.35
C ALA A 128 7.67 8.48 5.75
N GLY A 129 8.29 8.00 6.82
CA GLY A 129 7.86 8.25 8.19
C GLY A 129 7.06 7.10 8.83
N PHE A 130 6.93 5.95 8.17
CA PHE A 130 6.30 4.79 8.80
C PHE A 130 7.20 4.18 9.87
N GLU A 131 6.59 3.78 10.98
CA GLU A 131 7.23 3.02 12.05
C GLU A 131 6.71 1.57 12.06
N GLN A 132 7.62 0.62 12.26
CA GLN A 132 7.23 -0.77 12.47
C GLN A 132 6.57 -0.90 13.86
N PHE A 133 5.32 -1.35 13.91
CA PHE A 133 4.60 -1.53 15.17
C PHE A 133 4.30 -2.99 15.52
N GLN A 134 4.33 -3.88 14.51
CA GLN A 134 4.01 -5.29 14.70
C GLN A 134 4.73 -6.17 13.67
N THR A 135 4.95 -7.44 14.00
CA THR A 135 5.50 -8.45 13.10
C THR A 135 4.52 -9.61 12.99
N LEU A 136 4.27 -10.04 11.75
CA LEU A 136 3.54 -11.26 11.44
C LEU A 136 4.55 -12.36 11.12
N TYR A 137 4.50 -13.46 11.88
CA TYR A 137 5.26 -14.67 11.61
C TYR A 137 4.35 -15.64 10.88
N TYR A 138 4.70 -16.00 9.66
CA TYR A 138 4.01 -16.98 8.86
C TYR A 138 4.91 -18.19 8.64
N LYS A 139 4.39 -19.37 8.93
CA LYS A 139 5.04 -20.65 8.64
C LYS A 139 4.03 -21.55 7.95
N ARG A 140 4.45 -22.19 6.88
CA ARG A 140 3.68 -23.25 6.21
C ARG A 140 4.40 -24.57 6.41
N PHE A 141 3.76 -25.49 7.12
CA PHE A 141 4.25 -26.85 7.27
C PHE A 141 3.27 -27.79 6.57
N LEU A 142 3.70 -28.44 5.49
CA LEU A 142 2.85 -29.25 4.61
C LEU A 142 1.61 -28.45 4.17
N PHE A 143 0.42 -28.87 4.61
CA PHE A 143 -0.87 -28.25 4.29
C PHE A 143 -1.43 -27.36 5.41
N PHE A 144 -0.70 -27.21 6.51
CA PHE A 144 -1.15 -26.45 7.67
C PHE A 144 -0.40 -25.13 7.79
N PRO A 145 -1.01 -23.99 7.41
CA PRO A 145 -0.44 -22.69 7.68
C PRO A 145 -0.57 -22.34 9.16
N SER A 146 0.47 -21.80 9.74
CA SER A 146 0.48 -21.22 11.09
C SER A 146 0.87 -19.77 11.03
N THR A 147 0.07 -18.90 11.63
CA THR A 147 0.32 -17.47 11.73
C THR A 147 0.39 -17.03 13.17
N LYS A 148 1.36 -16.21 13.51
CA LYS A 148 1.51 -15.61 14.83
C LYS A 148 1.83 -14.13 14.69
N LEU A 149 1.05 -13.29 15.34
CA LEU A 149 1.34 -11.86 15.47
C LEU A 149 2.16 -11.61 16.72
N SER A 150 3.18 -10.75 16.63
CA SER A 150 3.85 -10.22 17.82
C SER A 150 2.92 -9.28 18.59
N THR A 151 3.25 -8.99 19.83
CA THR A 151 2.62 -7.89 20.57
C THR A 151 2.91 -6.56 19.83
N PRO A 152 1.91 -5.68 19.66
CA PRO A 152 2.16 -4.36 19.10
C PRO A 152 3.12 -3.54 19.97
N ILE A 153 3.97 -2.74 19.33
CA ILE A 153 4.87 -1.79 19.99
C ILE A 153 4.10 -0.51 20.32
N LYS A 154 4.47 0.19 21.38
CA LYS A 154 3.96 1.52 21.74
C LYS A 154 2.42 1.62 21.90
N ASN A 155 1.77 0.65 22.51
CA ASN A 155 0.31 0.65 22.75
C ASN A 155 -0.55 0.83 21.49
N HIS A 156 -0.05 0.49 20.32
CA HIS A 156 -0.87 0.45 19.11
C HIS A 156 -1.88 -0.70 19.17
N ASN A 157 -3.04 -0.50 18.57
CA ASN A 157 -3.97 -1.59 18.33
C ASN A 157 -3.35 -2.61 17.38
N SER A 158 -3.57 -3.91 17.64
CA SER A 158 -3.11 -4.97 16.75
C SER A 158 -3.72 -4.84 15.36
N ALA A 159 -2.93 -5.08 14.32
CA ALA A 159 -3.46 -5.21 12.96
C ALA A 159 -4.43 -6.39 12.91
N LYS A 160 -5.53 -6.23 12.19
CA LYS A 160 -6.52 -7.29 12.01
C LYS A 160 -6.22 -8.06 10.73
N PHE A 161 -5.93 -9.35 10.90
CA PHE A 161 -5.80 -10.30 9.81
C PHE A 161 -6.96 -11.30 9.87
N ILE A 162 -7.54 -11.60 8.72
CA ILE A 162 -8.59 -12.62 8.58
C ILE A 162 -8.13 -13.67 7.58
N ALA A 163 -8.43 -14.95 7.85
CA ALA A 163 -8.12 -16.03 6.93
C ALA A 163 -8.98 -15.89 5.65
N LEU A 164 -8.37 -16.07 4.49
CA LEU A 164 -9.09 -16.24 3.23
C LEU A 164 -9.65 -17.67 3.21
N LYS A 165 -10.94 -17.80 2.90
CA LYS A 165 -11.62 -19.10 2.78
C LYS A 165 -11.38 -19.72 1.42
#